data_3a7ad40848c3599145c1219d1f61d3cc
#
_entry.id   3a7ad40848c3599145c1219d1f61d3cc
#
_cell.length_a   1.000
_cell.length_b   1.000
_cell.length_c   1.000
_cell.angle_alpha   90.00
_cell.angle_beta   90.00
_cell.angle_gamma   90.00
#
_symmetry.space_group_name_H-M   'P 1'
#
loop_
_entity.id
_entity.type
_entity.pdbx_description
1 polymer ?
#
loop_
_entity_poly.entity_id
_entity_poly.type
_entity_poly.pdbx_seq_one_letter_code
_entity_poly.pdbx_strand_id
1 'polypeptide(L)'
;GLGDVYKRQDLDDMALNPCHCLFQFYMANGKLSCQLYQRSGDTFLGVPYNIASYALLTMMVAQVCNLQLGEFIHTFGDAHIYLNHTKQVELQLSREPYPLPTMLLNPEIDCIFDFEYGDFYLYHYNSHEAIRGSVAV
;
A
#
# COMPACT_ATOMS: atom_id res chain seq x y z
N GLY A 1 -15.32 1.32 -10.11
CA GLY A 1 -14.43 2.12 -9.48
C GLY A 1 -14.85 3.52 -9.05
N LEU A 2 -15.37 3.65 -7.82
CA LEU A 2 -15.67 4.96 -7.26
C LEU A 2 -14.41 5.83 -7.02
N GLY A 3 -13.25 5.21 -6.87
CA GLY A 3 -11.99 5.93 -6.67
C GLY A 3 -11.49 6.71 -7.88
N ASP A 4 -11.82 6.27 -9.09
CA ASP A 4 -11.35 6.92 -10.32
C ASP A 4 -12.17 8.16 -10.68
N VAL A 5 -13.40 8.28 -10.19
CA VAL A 5 -14.28 9.42 -10.50
C VAL A 5 -13.70 10.74 -9.97
N TYR A 6 -13.14 10.73 -8.75
CA TYR A 6 -12.54 11.93 -8.15
C TYR A 6 -11.24 12.32 -8.84
N LYS A 7 -10.42 11.36 -9.23
CA LYS A 7 -9.15 11.61 -9.88
C LYS A 7 -9.30 12.04 -11.34
N ARG A 8 -10.39 11.66 -11.99
CA ARG A 8 -10.68 12.08 -13.38
C ARG A 8 -10.90 13.59 -13.52
N GLN A 9 -11.42 14.23 -12.49
CA GLN A 9 -11.63 15.69 -12.49
C GLN A 9 -10.32 16.47 -12.45
N ASP A 10 -9.25 15.85 -11.89
CA ASP A 10 -7.96 16.48 -11.69
C ASP A 10 -6.91 16.04 -12.72
N LEU A 11 -7.32 15.27 -13.76
CA LEU A 11 -6.39 14.69 -14.75
C LEU A 11 -5.56 15.74 -15.48
N ASP A 12 -6.16 16.88 -15.79
CA ASP A 12 -5.46 17.98 -16.50
C ASP A 12 -4.45 18.69 -15.62
N ASP A 13 -4.60 18.58 -14.29
CA ASP A 13 -3.70 19.19 -13.29
C ASP A 13 -2.64 18.21 -12.77
N MET A 14 -2.69 16.94 -13.19
CA MET A 14 -1.75 15.90 -12.75
C MET A 14 -0.52 15.85 -13.64
N ALA A 15 0.66 15.84 -13.01
CA ALA A 15 1.93 15.57 -13.72
C ALA A 15 1.99 14.14 -14.27
N LEU A 16 1.27 13.19 -13.65
CA LEU A 16 1.19 11.77 -14.04
C LEU A 16 -0.17 11.20 -13.67
N ASN A 17 -0.77 10.44 -14.59
CA ASN A 17 -2.03 9.75 -14.34
C ASN A 17 -1.89 8.69 -13.25
N PRO A 18 -2.94 8.42 -12.45
CA PRO A 18 -2.92 7.40 -11.41
C PRO A 18 -2.44 6.05 -11.91
N CYS A 19 -1.56 5.41 -11.13
CA CYS A 19 -1.01 4.09 -11.44
C CYS A 19 -1.88 2.95 -10.93
N HIS A 20 -2.69 3.20 -9.89
CA HIS A 20 -3.66 2.25 -9.35
C HIS A 20 -4.91 2.26 -10.23
N CYS A 21 -5.12 1.20 -11.02
CA CYS A 21 -6.19 1.17 -12.01
C CYS A 21 -7.48 0.60 -11.46
N LEU A 22 -7.38 -0.47 -10.68
CA LEU A 22 -8.50 -1.23 -10.15
C LEU A 22 -8.08 -1.93 -8.86
N PHE A 23 -8.95 -1.91 -7.88
CA PHE A 23 -8.86 -2.86 -6.77
C PHE A 23 -10.22 -3.51 -6.52
N GLN A 24 -10.19 -4.73 -6.00
CA GLN A 24 -11.38 -5.53 -5.74
C GLN A 24 -11.26 -6.20 -4.38
N PHE A 25 -12.31 -6.11 -3.58
CA PHE A 25 -12.46 -6.93 -2.38
C PHE A 25 -13.17 -8.23 -2.71
N TYR A 26 -12.74 -9.28 -2.02
CA TYR A 26 -13.36 -10.60 -2.09
C TYR A 26 -13.52 -11.19 -0.69
N MET A 27 -14.72 -11.63 -0.37
CA MET A 27 -15.04 -12.23 0.92
C MET A 27 -15.32 -13.72 0.74
N ALA A 28 -14.60 -14.56 1.47
CA ALA A 28 -14.83 -15.99 1.54
C ALA A 28 -14.47 -16.52 2.93
N ASN A 29 -15.26 -17.45 3.45
CA ASN A 29 -15.03 -18.12 4.73
C ASN A 29 -14.81 -17.14 5.91
N GLY A 30 -15.53 -16.01 5.91
CA GLY A 30 -15.42 -14.98 6.95
C GLY A 30 -14.14 -14.13 6.87
N LYS A 31 -13.38 -14.22 5.77
CA LYS A 31 -12.16 -13.44 5.53
C LYS A 31 -12.33 -12.48 4.36
N LEU A 32 -11.76 -11.29 4.49
CA LEU A 32 -11.69 -10.27 3.45
C LEU A 32 -10.31 -10.26 2.82
N SER A 33 -10.26 -10.45 1.50
CA SER A 33 -9.07 -10.30 0.67
C SER A 33 -9.21 -9.09 -0.25
N CYS A 34 -8.09 -8.52 -0.66
CA CYS A 34 -8.05 -7.42 -1.61
C CYS A 34 -7.06 -7.73 -2.72
N GLN A 35 -7.46 -7.49 -3.97
CA GLN A 35 -6.56 -7.50 -5.12
C GLN A 35 -6.46 -6.11 -5.70
N LEU A 36 -5.22 -5.62 -5.88
CA LEU A 36 -4.91 -4.37 -6.58
C LEU A 36 -4.26 -4.70 -7.93
N TYR A 37 -4.74 -4.10 -9.01
CA TYR A 37 -4.01 -4.00 -10.26
C TYR A 37 -3.42 -2.59 -10.41
N GLN A 38 -2.10 -2.52 -10.52
CA GLN A 38 -1.32 -1.31 -10.73
C GLN A 38 -0.64 -1.38 -12.09
N ARG A 39 -0.94 -0.44 -13.00
CA ARG A 39 -0.41 -0.43 -14.37
C ARG A 39 1.10 -0.19 -14.44
N SER A 40 1.65 0.55 -13.48
CA SER A 40 3.06 0.94 -13.42
C SER A 40 3.50 1.08 -11.98
N GLY A 41 4.62 0.48 -11.61
CA GLY A 41 5.16 0.46 -10.25
C GLY A 41 6.66 0.70 -10.19
N ASP A 42 7.08 1.84 -9.62
CA ASP A 42 8.46 2.06 -9.18
C ASP A 42 8.72 1.16 -7.97
N THR A 43 9.47 0.09 -8.20
CA THR A 43 9.68 -0.96 -7.20
C THR A 43 10.48 -0.48 -5.99
N PHE A 44 11.34 0.51 -6.16
CA PHE A 44 12.18 1.02 -5.08
C PHE A 44 11.47 2.06 -4.20
N LEU A 45 10.92 3.13 -4.80
CA LEU A 45 10.31 4.23 -4.03
C LEU A 45 8.80 4.05 -3.83
N GLY A 46 8.06 3.62 -4.86
CA GLY A 46 6.59 3.66 -4.86
C GLY A 46 5.93 2.42 -4.28
N VAL A 47 6.33 1.24 -4.74
CA VAL A 47 5.66 -0.04 -4.43
C VAL A 47 5.54 -0.32 -2.94
N PRO A 48 6.55 -0.09 -2.07
CA PRO A 48 6.41 -0.33 -0.63
C PRO A 48 5.27 0.47 0.00
N TYR A 49 5.10 1.72 -0.38
CA TYR A 49 3.99 2.57 0.09
C TYR A 49 2.64 2.12 -0.46
N ASN A 50 2.61 1.67 -1.72
CA ASN A 50 1.39 1.15 -2.33
C ASN A 50 0.90 -0.10 -1.61
N ILE A 51 1.81 -1.03 -1.28
CA ILE A 51 1.51 -2.23 -0.47
C ILE A 51 0.97 -1.82 0.90
N ALA A 52 1.67 -0.95 1.61
CA ALA A 52 1.26 -0.51 2.95
C ALA A 52 -0.13 0.12 2.94
N SER A 53 -0.43 0.99 1.96
CA SER A 53 -1.71 1.68 1.84
C SER A 53 -2.88 0.73 1.64
N TYR A 54 -2.77 -0.22 0.71
CA TYR A 54 -3.87 -1.14 0.42
C TYR A 54 -3.99 -2.27 1.44
N ALA A 55 -2.88 -2.68 2.06
CA ALA A 55 -2.93 -3.59 3.20
C ALA A 55 -3.68 -2.94 4.37
N LEU A 56 -3.37 -1.68 4.69
CA LEU A 56 -4.06 -0.93 5.73
C LEU A 56 -5.55 -0.72 5.40
N LEU A 57 -5.87 -0.34 4.17
CA LEU A 57 -7.26 -0.22 3.71
C LEU A 57 -8.01 -1.54 3.87
N THR A 58 -7.37 -2.67 3.55
CA THR A 58 -7.98 -4.00 3.73
C THR A 58 -8.26 -4.29 5.21
N MET A 59 -7.34 -3.91 6.11
CA MET A 59 -7.54 -4.04 7.55
C MET A 59 -8.73 -3.21 8.04
N MET A 60 -8.81 -1.94 7.64
CA MET A 60 -9.91 -1.04 8.01
C MET A 60 -11.25 -1.59 7.55
N VAL A 61 -11.37 -1.98 6.28
CA VAL A 61 -12.62 -2.55 5.74
C VAL A 61 -12.98 -3.87 6.41
N ALA A 62 -12.00 -4.74 6.66
CA ALA A 62 -12.27 -6.00 7.37
C ALA A 62 -12.83 -5.74 8.78
N GLN A 63 -12.25 -4.80 9.53
CA GLN A 63 -12.73 -4.44 10.87
C GLN A 63 -14.17 -3.93 10.84
N VAL A 64 -14.49 -2.91 10.06
CA VAL A 64 -15.84 -2.32 10.04
C VAL A 64 -16.90 -3.28 9.45
N CYS A 65 -16.47 -4.29 8.71
CA CYS A 65 -17.36 -5.37 8.22
C CYS A 65 -17.38 -6.59 9.13
N ASN A 66 -16.68 -6.56 10.26
CA ASN A 66 -16.55 -7.69 11.20
C ASN A 66 -16.07 -8.98 10.51
N LEU A 67 -15.04 -8.86 9.67
CA LEU A 67 -14.40 -9.94 8.93
C LEU A 67 -12.96 -10.13 9.42
N GLN A 68 -12.46 -11.36 9.30
CA GLN A 68 -11.04 -11.63 9.46
C GLN A 68 -10.25 -11.16 8.24
N LEU A 69 -8.95 -10.91 8.42
CA LEU A 69 -8.06 -10.61 7.31
C LEU A 69 -7.81 -11.87 6.46
N GLY A 70 -7.93 -11.68 5.15
CA GLY A 70 -7.51 -12.62 4.12
C GLY A 70 -6.14 -12.23 3.54
N GLU A 71 -6.05 -12.22 2.22
CA GLU A 71 -4.82 -11.95 1.48
C GLU A 71 -4.89 -10.57 0.80
N PHE A 72 -3.75 -9.88 0.72
CA PHE A 72 -3.57 -8.77 -0.20
C PHE A 72 -2.76 -9.24 -1.40
N ILE A 73 -3.35 -9.16 -2.59
CA ILE A 73 -2.74 -9.57 -3.85
C ILE A 73 -2.43 -8.32 -4.66
N HIS A 74 -1.16 -8.09 -4.98
CA HIS A 74 -0.72 -6.95 -5.76
C HIS A 74 -0.24 -7.39 -7.14
N THR A 75 -0.97 -7.02 -8.18
CA THR A 75 -0.65 -7.36 -9.58
C THR A 75 -0.14 -6.13 -10.30
N PHE A 76 0.98 -6.27 -10.99
CA PHE A 76 1.61 -5.20 -11.77
C PHE A 76 1.46 -5.44 -13.27
N GLY A 77 1.18 -4.37 -14.02
CA GLY A 77 1.34 -4.35 -15.46
C GLY A 77 2.83 -4.18 -15.84
N ASP A 78 3.46 -3.15 -15.29
CA ASP A 78 4.89 -2.86 -15.45
C ASP A 78 5.50 -2.60 -14.07
N ALA A 79 6.36 -3.52 -13.60
CA ALA A 79 7.16 -3.34 -12.41
C ALA A 79 8.60 -3.04 -12.82
N HIS A 80 9.12 -1.88 -12.44
CA HIS A 80 10.42 -1.41 -12.89
C HIS A 80 11.28 -0.86 -11.75
N ILE A 81 12.58 -0.81 -12.01
CA ILE A 81 13.59 -0.14 -11.20
C ILE A 81 14.27 0.89 -12.10
N TYR A 82 14.25 2.15 -11.69
CA TYR A 82 14.96 3.19 -12.42
C TYR A 82 16.48 3.00 -12.34
N LEU A 83 17.17 3.30 -13.42
CA LEU A 83 18.64 3.12 -13.52
C LEU A 83 19.42 3.94 -12.48
N ASN A 84 18.89 5.09 -12.08
CA ASN A 84 19.46 5.92 -11.01
C ASN A 84 19.28 5.35 -9.61
N HIS A 85 18.50 4.25 -9.44
CA HIS A 85 18.27 3.58 -8.16
C HIS A 85 19.00 2.23 -8.00
N THR A 86 19.77 1.80 -8.98
CA THR A 86 20.45 0.47 -8.95
C THR A 86 21.34 0.31 -7.73
N LYS A 87 22.15 1.32 -7.38
CA LYS A 87 23.03 1.28 -6.19
C LYS A 87 22.24 1.24 -4.89
N GLN A 88 21.12 1.94 -4.83
CA GLN A 88 20.23 1.93 -3.67
C GLN A 88 19.58 0.57 -3.47
N VAL A 89 19.15 -0.05 -4.56
CA VAL A 89 18.57 -1.42 -4.53
C VAL A 89 19.63 -2.45 -4.12
N GLU A 90 20.84 -2.37 -4.66
CA GLU A 90 21.96 -3.22 -4.26
C GLU A 90 22.25 -3.10 -2.76
N LEU A 91 22.30 -1.86 -2.24
CA LEU A 91 22.46 -1.61 -0.82
C LEU A 91 21.30 -2.19 0.01
N GLN A 92 20.06 -2.01 -0.43
CA GLN A 92 18.88 -2.56 0.26
C GLN A 92 18.93 -4.10 0.30
N LEU A 93 19.26 -4.74 -0.81
CA LEU A 93 19.35 -6.21 -0.90
C LEU A 93 20.52 -6.80 -0.09
N SER A 94 21.54 -6.00 0.23
CA SER A 94 22.65 -6.44 1.10
C SER A 94 22.32 -6.46 2.59
N ARG A 95 21.15 -5.94 2.97
CA ARG A 95 20.73 -5.83 4.37
C ARG A 95 19.88 -7.03 4.77
N GLU A 96 20.15 -7.56 5.95
CA GLU A 96 19.29 -8.58 6.55
C GLU A 96 17.98 -7.94 7.04
N PRO A 97 16.81 -8.49 6.68
CA PRO A 97 15.54 -7.93 7.11
C PRO A 97 15.34 -8.12 8.63
N TYR A 98 14.76 -7.10 9.28
CA TYR A 98 14.31 -7.24 10.67
C TYR A 98 13.01 -8.06 10.74
N PRO A 99 12.64 -8.56 11.94
CA PRO A 99 11.32 -9.13 12.17
C PRO A 99 10.23 -8.14 11.74
N LEU A 100 9.15 -8.68 11.16
CA LEU A 100 8.05 -7.86 10.69
C LEU A 100 7.34 -7.16 11.86
N PRO A 101 6.95 -5.89 11.70
CA PRO A 101 6.14 -5.18 12.69
C PRO A 101 4.71 -5.71 12.71
N THR A 102 3.97 -5.34 13.76
CA THR A 102 2.54 -5.61 13.87
C THR A 102 1.76 -4.32 13.80
N MET A 103 0.82 -4.23 12.86
CA MET A 103 -0.14 -3.15 12.77
C MET A 103 -1.42 -3.53 13.52
N LEU A 104 -1.86 -2.68 14.45
CA LEU A 104 -3.14 -2.79 15.12
C LEU A 104 -3.97 -1.55 14.86
N LEU A 105 -5.28 -1.72 14.76
CA LEU A 105 -6.25 -0.65 14.65
C LEU A 105 -6.99 -0.48 15.98
N ASN A 106 -7.47 0.73 16.26
CA ASN A 106 -8.36 0.96 17.38
C ASN A 106 -9.65 0.12 17.22
N PRO A 107 -9.91 -0.86 18.10
CA PRO A 107 -11.03 -1.77 17.93
C PRO A 107 -12.41 -1.12 18.15
N GLU A 108 -12.46 0.08 18.72
CA GLU A 108 -13.70 0.82 18.98
C GLU A 108 -14.27 1.49 17.71
N ILE A 109 -13.48 1.55 16.61
CA ILE A 109 -13.93 2.18 15.37
C ILE A 109 -14.72 1.17 14.54
N ASP A 110 -15.98 1.47 14.29
CA ASP A 110 -16.92 0.66 13.52
C ASP A 110 -17.39 1.29 12.20
N CYS A 111 -17.00 2.55 11.95
CA CYS A 111 -17.25 3.27 10.70
C CYS A 111 -15.93 3.67 10.03
N ILE A 112 -15.81 3.37 8.74
CA ILE A 112 -14.55 3.60 8.01
C ILE A 112 -14.16 5.09 7.93
N PHE A 113 -15.11 5.99 8.05
CA PHE A 113 -14.87 7.44 7.97
C PHE A 113 -14.48 8.06 9.32
N ASP A 114 -14.52 7.28 10.39
CA ASP A 114 -14.21 7.76 11.74
C ASP A 114 -12.76 7.45 12.15
N PHE A 115 -12.01 6.72 11.30
CA PHE A 115 -10.58 6.50 11.55
C PHE A 115 -9.79 7.80 11.48
N GLU A 116 -9.03 8.07 12.53
CA GLU A 116 -8.06 9.15 12.62
C GLU A 116 -6.63 8.59 12.70
N TYR A 117 -5.62 9.42 12.50
CA TYR A 117 -4.21 9.01 12.55
C TYR A 117 -3.84 8.30 13.86
N GLY A 118 -4.43 8.72 14.99
CA GLY A 118 -4.21 8.13 16.31
C GLY A 118 -4.76 6.71 16.50
N ASP A 119 -5.57 6.21 15.57
CA ASP A 119 -6.19 4.87 15.65
C ASP A 119 -5.31 3.76 15.07
N PHE A 120 -4.13 4.10 14.56
CA PHE A 120 -3.19 3.17 13.95
C PHE A 120 -1.96 2.99 14.83
N TYR A 121 -1.70 1.76 15.29
CA TYR A 121 -0.59 1.44 16.18
C TYR A 121 0.37 0.47 15.50
N LEU A 122 1.58 0.95 15.18
CA LEU A 122 2.63 0.14 14.59
C LEU A 122 3.61 -0.30 15.69
N TYR A 123 3.54 -1.58 16.07
CA TYR A 123 4.38 -2.16 17.12
C TYR A 123 5.60 -2.86 16.56
N HIS A 124 6.71 -2.78 17.30
CA HIS A 124 7.97 -3.47 16.99
C HIS A 124 8.55 -3.12 15.62
N TYR A 125 8.28 -1.90 15.12
CA TYR A 125 8.87 -1.44 13.88
C TYR A 125 10.34 -1.05 14.11
N ASN A 126 11.24 -1.84 13.52
CA ASN A 126 12.66 -1.53 13.43
C ASN A 126 13.05 -1.38 11.97
N SER A 127 13.86 -0.40 11.65
CA SER A 127 14.33 -0.17 10.29
C SER A 127 15.82 0.10 10.25
N HIS A 128 16.45 -0.24 9.15
CA HIS A 128 17.78 0.26 8.82
C HIS A 128 17.73 1.77 8.53
N GLU A 129 18.91 2.38 8.45
CA GLU A 129 19.02 3.76 8.00
C GLU A 129 18.35 3.97 6.63
N ALA A 130 17.73 5.13 6.44
CA ALA A 130 17.06 5.47 5.21
C ALA A 130 18.01 5.47 4.00
N ILE A 131 17.57 4.89 2.91
CA ILE A 131 18.26 4.94 1.61
C ILE A 131 17.57 6.00 0.77
N ARG A 132 18.24 7.11 0.51
CA ARG A 132 17.66 8.20 -0.29
C ARG A 132 17.75 7.90 -1.77
N GLY A 133 16.65 8.13 -2.51
CA GLY A 133 16.59 8.08 -3.96
C GLY A 133 15.95 9.36 -4.50
N SER A 134 16.46 9.86 -5.62
CA SER A 134 15.83 10.99 -6.32
C SER A 134 14.68 10.47 -7.16
N VAL A 135 13.53 11.14 -7.08
CA VAL A 135 12.39 10.80 -7.94
C VAL A 135 12.83 10.93 -9.41
N ALA A 136 12.62 9.86 -10.16
CA ALA A 136 12.81 9.88 -11.62
C ALA A 136 11.49 10.35 -12.26
N VAL A 137 11.60 11.33 -13.18
CA VAL A 137 10.47 11.91 -13.92
C VAL A 137 10.73 11.71 -15.40
#